data_c3eb44161252387981b67fe4ae2dcf04
#
_entry.id   c3eb44161252387981b67fe4ae2dcf04
#
_cell.length_a   1.000
_cell.length_b   1.000
_cell.length_c   1.000
_cell.angle_alpha   90.00
_cell.angle_beta   90.00
_cell.angle_gamma   90.00
#
_symmetry.space_group_name_H-M   'P 1'
#
loop_
_entity.id
_entity.type
_entity.pdbx_description
1 polymer ?
#
loop_
_entity_poly.entity_id
_entity_poly.type
_entity_poly.pdbx_seq_one_letter_code
_entity_poly.pdbx_strand_id
1 'polypeptide(L)'
;MAISSFIPKVWSARLQENFHKALVFGSLCSRNYEGEISQWGDTVHISNLSDITVRPYDPTKDLAEPEALSGTDIVLTIDHGAYYNFLIGDVDAAQARVDLMDGAMRNAAYQLAEDAEKYILATIRKGAGTKVSGAIPAADKGGLYGLLISIKNALDLKHVPRFERKLIVPIAIEGQLLMDERFVNGSAAAEARLAEGAIGRAAGFDIYVSADLTNEIIAMIPDAVTFANQIARTDAYRPEKGFYDGVKGLNLCGCKVVQPDGVYIHTITA
;
A
#
# COMPACT_ATOMS: atom_id res chain seq x y z
N MET A 1 -36.77 -23.25 -10.09
CA MET A 1 -35.31 -23.50 -10.26
C MET A 1 -34.60 -22.19 -10.09
N ALA A 2 -33.74 -22.12 -9.12
CA ALA A 2 -33.24 -20.89 -8.55
C ALA A 2 -32.18 -20.22 -9.46
N ILE A 3 -32.43 -18.99 -9.80
CA ILE A 3 -31.49 -18.06 -10.46
C ILE A 3 -30.34 -17.65 -9.50
N SER A 4 -30.26 -18.29 -8.31
CA SER A 4 -29.37 -17.92 -7.23
C SER A 4 -27.87 -18.18 -7.45
N SER A 5 -27.50 -18.99 -8.46
CA SER A 5 -26.06 -19.30 -8.68
C SER A 5 -25.32 -18.31 -9.59
N PHE A 6 -26.03 -17.41 -10.26
CA PHE A 6 -25.43 -16.49 -11.23
C PHE A 6 -25.04 -15.13 -10.63
N ILE A 7 -25.78 -14.67 -9.64
CA ILE A 7 -25.66 -13.34 -9.06
C ILE A 7 -24.36 -13.16 -8.25
N PRO A 8 -23.93 -14.09 -7.38
CA PRO A 8 -22.76 -13.88 -6.55
C PRO A 8 -21.46 -13.68 -7.32
N LYS A 9 -21.27 -14.39 -8.43
CA LYS A 9 -20.06 -14.27 -9.25
C LYS A 9 -19.92 -12.92 -9.95
N VAL A 10 -21.01 -12.37 -10.44
CA VAL A 10 -21.06 -11.08 -11.12
C VAL A 10 -20.76 -9.95 -10.12
N TRP A 11 -21.35 -10.03 -8.92
CA TRP A 11 -21.14 -9.02 -7.89
C TRP A 11 -19.71 -9.04 -7.34
N SER A 12 -19.15 -10.23 -7.12
CA SER A 12 -17.76 -10.37 -6.71
C SER A 12 -16.78 -9.74 -7.71
N ALA A 13 -17.00 -9.94 -9.01
CA ALA A 13 -16.16 -9.34 -10.05
C ALA A 13 -16.23 -7.81 -10.06
N ARG A 14 -17.42 -7.23 -9.92
CA ARG A 14 -17.60 -5.76 -9.83
C ARG A 14 -16.94 -5.19 -8.58
N LEU A 15 -17.16 -5.81 -7.43
CA LEU A 15 -16.55 -5.37 -6.18
C LEU A 15 -15.03 -5.40 -6.27
N GLN A 16 -14.45 -6.45 -6.82
CA GLN A 16 -13.01 -6.59 -6.98
C GLN A 16 -12.43 -5.48 -7.88
N GLU A 17 -13.06 -5.18 -9.00
CA GLU A 17 -12.61 -4.10 -9.88
C GLU A 17 -12.62 -2.74 -9.17
N ASN A 18 -13.70 -2.39 -8.48
CA ASN A 18 -13.81 -1.13 -7.76
C ASN A 18 -12.81 -1.04 -6.61
N PHE A 19 -12.59 -2.16 -5.91
CA PHE A 19 -11.63 -2.23 -4.81
C PHE A 19 -10.20 -1.94 -5.29
N HIS A 20 -9.76 -2.56 -6.37
CA HIS A 20 -8.42 -2.32 -6.90
C HIS A 20 -8.19 -0.88 -7.36
N LYS A 21 -9.17 -0.24 -7.96
CA LYS A 21 -9.09 1.16 -8.40
C LYS A 21 -8.97 2.15 -7.23
N ALA A 22 -9.58 1.85 -6.10
CA ALA A 22 -9.56 2.73 -4.93
C ALA A 22 -8.29 2.57 -4.07
N LEU A 23 -7.54 1.47 -4.22
CA LEU A 23 -6.42 1.14 -3.35
C LEU A 23 -5.12 1.80 -3.85
N VAL A 24 -4.61 2.79 -3.11
CA VAL A 24 -3.37 3.52 -3.42
C VAL A 24 -2.15 2.83 -2.79
N PHE A 25 -2.11 2.67 -1.47
CA PHE A 25 -0.98 2.02 -0.78
C PHE A 25 -0.75 0.60 -1.25
N GLY A 26 -1.82 -0.15 -1.47
CA GLY A 26 -1.74 -1.51 -2.00
C GLY A 26 -1.12 -1.61 -3.39
N SER A 27 -1.22 -0.56 -4.22
CA SER A 27 -0.56 -0.49 -5.53
C SER A 27 0.92 -0.13 -5.44
N LEU A 28 1.36 0.49 -4.34
CA LEU A 28 2.74 0.89 -4.10
C LEU A 28 3.57 -0.20 -3.42
N CYS A 29 2.93 -1.18 -2.81
CA CYS A 29 3.57 -2.33 -2.17
C CYS A 29 3.80 -3.47 -3.17
N SER A 30 4.76 -4.34 -2.87
CA SER A 30 4.97 -5.58 -3.62
C SER A 30 3.80 -6.55 -3.39
N ARG A 31 3.32 -7.19 -4.46
CA ARG A 31 2.25 -8.19 -4.45
C ARG A 31 2.72 -9.58 -4.87
N ASN A 32 4.02 -9.82 -4.82
CA ASN A 32 4.61 -11.05 -5.35
C ASN A 32 4.07 -12.32 -4.68
N TYR A 33 3.56 -12.23 -3.46
CA TYR A 33 3.09 -13.38 -2.68
C TYR A 33 1.56 -13.50 -2.61
N GLU A 34 0.82 -12.70 -3.37
CA GLU A 34 -0.65 -12.68 -3.34
C GLU A 34 -1.28 -14.00 -3.81
N GLY A 35 -0.64 -14.70 -4.76
CA GLY A 35 -1.12 -15.97 -5.30
C GLY A 35 -0.93 -17.21 -4.40
N GLU A 36 -0.14 -17.10 -3.35
CA GLU A 36 0.18 -18.22 -2.44
C GLU A 36 -0.81 -18.33 -1.26
N ILE A 37 -1.73 -17.37 -1.14
CA ILE A 37 -2.62 -17.21 0.01
C ILE A 37 -4.04 -17.51 -0.39
N SER A 38 -4.74 -18.34 0.38
CA SER A 38 -6.12 -18.73 0.11
C SER A 38 -7.07 -18.63 1.31
N GLN A 39 -6.58 -18.62 2.54
CA GLN A 39 -7.41 -18.66 3.74
C GLN A 39 -6.91 -17.76 4.86
N TRP A 40 -7.81 -17.50 5.82
CA TRP A 40 -7.46 -16.83 7.07
C TRP A 40 -6.42 -17.61 7.86
N GLY A 41 -5.37 -16.92 8.28
CA GLY A 41 -4.29 -17.53 9.05
C GLY A 41 -3.21 -18.21 8.20
N ASP A 42 -3.34 -18.17 6.87
CA ASP A 42 -2.25 -18.62 5.98
C ASP A 42 -0.99 -17.78 6.24
N THR A 43 0.14 -18.45 6.18
CA THR A 43 1.45 -17.83 6.39
C THR A 43 2.35 -18.10 5.19
N VAL A 44 2.96 -17.05 4.68
CA VAL A 44 4.00 -17.17 3.65
C VAL A 44 5.35 -16.87 4.30
N HIS A 45 6.27 -17.82 4.17
CA HIS A 45 7.62 -17.71 4.68
C HIS A 45 8.52 -17.08 3.63
N ILE A 46 9.00 -15.87 3.91
CA ILE A 46 9.91 -15.12 3.05
C ILE A 46 11.32 -15.27 3.61
N SER A 47 12.09 -16.17 2.99
CA SER A 47 13.46 -16.41 3.42
C SER A 47 14.39 -15.33 2.88
N ASN A 48 15.12 -14.68 3.79
CA ASN A 48 16.19 -13.74 3.44
C ASN A 48 17.54 -14.39 3.80
N LEU A 49 18.44 -14.45 2.83
CA LEU A 49 19.78 -14.98 3.03
C LEU A 49 20.68 -13.91 3.66
N SER A 50 21.48 -14.32 4.64
CA SER A 50 22.54 -13.45 5.20
C SER A 50 23.61 -13.15 4.15
N ASP A 51 24.24 -11.98 4.28
CA ASP A 51 25.37 -11.61 3.43
C ASP A 51 26.53 -12.62 3.60
N ILE A 52 27.15 -12.97 2.46
CA ILE A 52 28.31 -13.88 2.42
C ILE A 52 29.56 -13.05 2.63
N THR A 53 30.43 -13.50 3.53
CA THR A 53 31.72 -12.86 3.80
C THR A 53 32.71 -13.13 2.67
N VAL A 54 33.04 -12.13 1.86
CA VAL A 54 34.11 -12.23 0.87
C VAL A 54 35.46 -11.98 1.53
N ARG A 55 36.39 -12.91 1.36
CA ARG A 55 37.73 -12.83 1.91
C ARG A 55 38.77 -12.68 0.81
N PRO A 56 39.87 -11.92 1.03
CA PRO A 56 40.94 -11.83 0.03
C PRO A 56 41.61 -13.20 -0.14
N TYR A 57 41.83 -13.57 -1.38
CA TYR A 57 42.53 -14.80 -1.72
C TYR A 57 44.05 -14.63 -1.58
N ASP A 58 44.70 -15.49 -0.82
CA ASP A 58 46.15 -15.58 -0.69
C ASP A 58 46.59 -16.99 -1.16
N PRO A 59 47.37 -17.13 -2.25
CA PRO A 59 47.76 -18.45 -2.77
C PRO A 59 48.71 -19.21 -1.83
N THR A 60 49.25 -18.58 -0.78
CA THR A 60 50.16 -19.21 0.18
C THR A 60 49.47 -19.73 1.43
N LYS A 61 48.16 -19.50 1.56
CA LYS A 61 47.37 -19.92 2.72
C LYS A 61 46.22 -20.80 2.34
N ASP A 62 45.87 -21.73 3.19
CA ASP A 62 44.67 -22.54 3.01
C ASP A 62 43.40 -21.66 3.08
N LEU A 63 42.37 -22.06 2.38
CA LEU A 63 41.05 -21.42 2.43
C LEU A 63 40.49 -21.56 3.85
N ALA A 64 39.83 -20.51 4.32
CA ALA A 64 39.11 -20.60 5.59
C ALA A 64 37.95 -21.61 5.48
N GLU A 65 37.51 -22.14 6.62
CA GLU A 65 36.37 -23.06 6.65
C GLU A 65 35.13 -22.45 5.98
N PRO A 66 34.32 -23.29 5.30
CA PRO A 66 33.08 -22.84 4.67
C PRO A 66 32.15 -22.18 5.70
N GLU A 67 31.62 -21.04 5.36
CA GLU A 67 30.61 -20.34 6.18
C GLU A 67 29.25 -21.03 5.99
N ALA A 68 28.58 -21.37 7.09
CA ALA A 68 27.22 -21.87 7.03
C ALA A 68 26.27 -20.72 6.67
N LEU A 69 25.50 -20.88 5.59
CA LEU A 69 24.48 -19.93 5.22
C LEU A 69 23.40 -19.89 6.31
N SER A 70 23.22 -18.74 6.90
CA SER A 70 22.10 -18.46 7.81
C SER A 70 21.07 -17.60 7.10
N GLY A 71 19.80 -17.90 7.29
CA GLY A 71 18.69 -17.12 6.76
C GLY A 71 17.80 -16.60 7.87
N THR A 72 17.26 -15.40 7.70
CA THR A 72 16.20 -14.91 8.54
C THR A 72 14.89 -15.19 7.84
N ASP A 73 13.98 -15.88 8.51
CA ASP A 73 12.66 -16.18 7.99
C ASP A 73 11.68 -15.09 8.44
N ILE A 74 11.11 -14.37 7.46
CA ILE A 74 10.10 -13.34 7.70
C ILE A 74 8.76 -13.92 7.32
N VAL A 75 7.84 -13.96 8.28
CA VAL A 75 6.52 -14.53 8.08
C VAL A 75 5.53 -13.44 7.76
N LEU A 76 4.91 -13.52 6.57
CA LEU A 76 3.72 -12.78 6.19
C LEU A 76 2.50 -13.58 6.62
N THR A 77 1.67 -13.01 7.48
CA THR A 77 0.44 -13.65 7.99
C THR A 77 -0.77 -12.89 7.49
N ILE A 78 -1.83 -13.61 7.11
CA ILE A 78 -3.13 -13.03 6.81
C ILE A 78 -3.92 -12.93 8.12
N ASP A 79 -3.81 -11.78 8.76
CA ASP A 79 -4.37 -11.52 10.10
C ASP A 79 -5.40 -10.39 10.12
N HIS A 80 -5.62 -9.71 8.99
CA HIS A 80 -6.60 -8.65 8.89
C HIS A 80 -7.79 -9.06 8.04
N GLY A 81 -9.00 -8.93 8.59
CA GLY A 81 -10.23 -9.25 7.88
C GLY A 81 -11.28 -8.17 8.08
N ALA A 82 -11.81 -7.67 6.97
CA ALA A 82 -12.92 -6.74 6.96
C ALA A 82 -14.13 -7.37 6.25
N TYR A 83 -15.33 -7.12 6.74
CA TYR A 83 -16.54 -7.60 6.11
C TYR A 83 -17.54 -6.46 5.94
N TYR A 84 -18.39 -6.60 4.95
CA TYR A 84 -19.58 -5.79 4.80
C TYR A 84 -20.82 -6.67 4.78
N ASN A 85 -21.93 -6.11 5.23
CA ASN A 85 -23.24 -6.74 5.15
C ASN A 85 -24.31 -5.65 5.09
N PHE A 86 -25.06 -5.61 4.00
CA PHE A 86 -26.15 -4.65 3.84
C PHE A 86 -27.40 -5.29 3.23
N LEU A 87 -28.55 -4.66 3.46
CA LEU A 87 -29.85 -5.09 2.99
C LEU A 87 -30.47 -3.97 2.14
N ILE A 88 -31.14 -4.37 1.07
CA ILE A 88 -31.95 -3.46 0.23
C ILE A 88 -33.37 -3.97 0.24
N GLY A 89 -34.33 -3.11 0.61
CA GLY A 89 -35.75 -3.44 0.61
C GLY A 89 -36.29 -3.56 -0.82
N ASP A 90 -37.10 -4.59 -1.08
CA ASP A 90 -37.73 -4.81 -2.38
C ASP A 90 -38.58 -3.60 -2.81
N VAL A 91 -39.25 -2.94 -1.84
CA VAL A 91 -40.08 -1.75 -2.11
C VAL A 91 -39.23 -0.56 -2.48
N ASP A 92 -38.11 -0.35 -1.79
CA ASP A 92 -37.17 0.74 -2.06
C ASP A 92 -36.49 0.56 -3.40
N ALA A 93 -36.10 -0.67 -3.72
CA ALA A 93 -35.49 -1.01 -5.01
C ALA A 93 -36.48 -0.77 -6.19
N ALA A 94 -37.76 -1.09 -6.01
CA ALA A 94 -38.80 -0.88 -7.03
C ALA A 94 -39.17 0.60 -7.23
N GLN A 95 -39.03 1.44 -6.21
CA GLN A 95 -39.33 2.88 -6.25
C GLN A 95 -38.15 3.72 -6.69
N ALA A 96 -36.93 3.23 -6.56
CA ALA A 96 -35.74 3.93 -6.93
C ALA A 96 -35.55 3.94 -8.45
N ARG A 97 -35.28 5.13 -9.02
CA ARG A 97 -34.89 5.28 -10.43
C ARG A 97 -33.42 4.97 -10.68
N VAL A 98 -32.67 4.70 -9.63
CA VAL A 98 -31.20 4.48 -9.66
C VAL A 98 -30.92 3.07 -9.18
N ASP A 99 -29.94 2.43 -9.74
CA ASP A 99 -29.47 1.12 -9.29
C ASP A 99 -28.81 1.25 -7.90
N LEU A 100 -29.64 1.08 -6.86
CA LEU A 100 -29.21 1.15 -5.45
C LEU A 100 -28.15 0.09 -5.12
N MET A 101 -28.23 -1.06 -5.81
CA MET A 101 -27.28 -2.15 -5.60
C MET A 101 -25.88 -1.77 -6.07
N ASP A 102 -25.75 -1.20 -7.27
CA ASP A 102 -24.46 -0.75 -7.78
C ASP A 102 -23.87 0.38 -6.92
N GLY A 103 -24.70 1.29 -6.43
CA GLY A 103 -24.28 2.35 -5.50
C GLY A 103 -23.78 1.81 -4.19
N ALA A 104 -24.49 0.85 -3.58
CA ALA A 104 -24.12 0.20 -2.32
C ALA A 104 -22.81 -0.61 -2.48
N MET A 105 -22.66 -1.34 -3.59
CA MET A 105 -21.45 -2.10 -3.89
C MET A 105 -20.22 -1.20 -4.09
N ARG A 106 -20.36 -0.06 -4.78
CA ARG A 106 -19.26 0.92 -4.91
C ARG A 106 -18.85 1.49 -3.55
N ASN A 107 -19.83 1.82 -2.71
CA ASN A 107 -19.54 2.30 -1.36
C ASN A 107 -18.87 1.23 -0.50
N ALA A 108 -19.32 -0.03 -0.56
CA ALA A 108 -18.69 -1.14 0.14
C ALA A 108 -17.24 -1.36 -0.32
N ALA A 109 -16.99 -1.29 -1.64
CA ALA A 109 -15.65 -1.39 -2.20
C ALA A 109 -14.74 -0.27 -1.71
N TYR A 110 -15.24 0.96 -1.66
CA TYR A 110 -14.49 2.11 -1.15
C TYR A 110 -14.13 1.95 0.33
N GLN A 111 -15.10 1.53 1.16
CA GLN A 111 -14.87 1.33 2.60
C GLN A 111 -13.86 0.20 2.87
N LEU A 112 -13.92 -0.90 2.12
CA LEU A 112 -12.92 -1.97 2.22
C LEU A 112 -11.52 -1.50 1.79
N ALA A 113 -11.45 -0.67 0.75
CA ALA A 113 -10.18 -0.09 0.30
C ALA A 113 -9.57 0.85 1.37
N GLU A 114 -10.41 1.68 1.98
CA GLU A 114 -9.99 2.59 3.05
C GLU A 114 -9.51 1.83 4.28
N ASP A 115 -10.19 0.75 4.67
CA ASP A 115 -9.77 -0.10 5.77
C ASP A 115 -8.41 -0.78 5.48
N ALA A 116 -8.23 -1.33 4.29
CA ALA A 116 -6.97 -1.91 3.85
C ALA A 116 -5.83 -0.88 3.84
N GLU A 117 -6.06 0.35 3.38
CA GLU A 117 -5.06 1.42 3.42
C GLU A 117 -4.63 1.75 4.85
N LYS A 118 -5.58 1.89 5.76
CA LYS A 118 -5.30 2.14 7.18
C LYS A 118 -4.47 1.02 7.81
N TYR A 119 -4.79 -0.23 7.47
CA TYR A 119 -4.03 -1.40 7.93
C TYR A 119 -2.59 -1.40 7.39
N ILE A 120 -2.40 -1.18 6.07
CA ILE A 120 -1.08 -1.08 5.45
C ILE A 120 -0.27 0.03 6.12
N LEU A 121 -0.85 1.22 6.28
CA LEU A 121 -0.20 2.37 6.90
C LEU A 121 0.22 2.08 8.34
N ALA A 122 -0.64 1.43 9.13
CA ALA A 122 -0.31 1.02 10.50
C ALA A 122 0.86 0.03 10.54
N THR A 123 0.93 -0.89 9.58
CA THR A 123 2.02 -1.85 9.46
C THR A 123 3.33 -1.18 9.04
N ILE A 124 3.29 -0.26 8.07
CA ILE A 124 4.44 0.55 7.66
C ILE A 124 4.97 1.35 8.85
N ARG A 125 4.09 2.02 9.61
CA ARG A 125 4.47 2.77 10.81
C ARG A 125 5.17 1.91 11.86
N LYS A 126 4.73 0.67 12.04
CA LYS A 126 5.37 -0.26 13.00
C LYS A 126 6.72 -0.75 12.50
N GLY A 127 6.79 -1.15 11.22
CA GLY A 127 7.93 -1.85 10.62
C GLY A 127 9.03 -0.96 10.03
N ALA A 128 8.83 0.36 9.93
CA ALA A 128 9.83 1.25 9.35
C ALA A 128 11.15 1.25 10.13
N GLY A 129 12.25 1.04 9.40
CA GLY A 129 13.59 0.99 9.98
C GLY A 129 14.19 2.36 10.33
N THR A 130 13.68 3.43 9.71
CA THR A 130 14.09 4.80 10.04
C THR A 130 12.88 5.67 10.31
N LYS A 131 12.83 6.25 11.50
CA LYS A 131 11.79 7.19 11.91
C LYS A 131 12.48 8.44 12.44
N VAL A 132 12.25 9.56 11.78
CA VAL A 132 12.84 10.85 12.15
C VAL A 132 11.72 11.85 12.36
N SER A 133 11.85 12.70 13.36
CA SER A 133 10.95 13.81 13.61
C SER A 133 11.70 15.13 13.47
N GLY A 134 11.12 16.08 12.77
CA GLY A 134 11.75 17.38 12.59
C GLY A 134 10.86 18.35 11.82
N ALA A 135 11.15 19.63 11.98
CA ALA A 135 10.48 20.67 11.22
C ALA A 135 10.97 20.68 9.74
N ILE A 136 10.15 21.21 8.86
CA ILE A 136 10.57 21.49 7.49
C ILE A 136 11.72 22.52 7.54
N PRO A 137 12.86 22.27 6.90
CA PRO A 137 13.95 23.21 6.88
C PRO A 137 13.51 24.60 6.38
N ALA A 138 14.10 25.65 6.90
CA ALA A 138 13.84 27.01 6.43
C ALA A 138 14.23 27.18 4.95
N ALA A 139 13.68 28.19 4.28
CA ALA A 139 13.87 28.40 2.83
C ALA A 139 15.34 28.60 2.43
N ASP A 140 16.16 29.20 3.30
CA ASP A 140 17.63 29.35 3.12
C ASP A 140 18.38 28.01 3.11
N LYS A 141 17.83 26.97 3.74
CA LYS A 141 18.34 25.60 3.75
C LYS A 141 17.67 24.69 2.74
N GLY A 142 17.00 25.26 1.74
CA GLY A 142 16.34 24.54 0.65
C GLY A 142 14.87 24.20 0.90
N GLY A 143 14.32 24.56 2.05
CA GLY A 143 12.90 24.35 2.33
C GLY A 143 12.49 22.88 2.25
N LEU A 144 11.31 22.64 1.71
CA LEU A 144 10.77 21.29 1.54
C LEU A 144 11.62 20.42 0.59
N TYR A 145 12.17 21.00 -0.48
CA TYR A 145 13.07 20.29 -1.40
C TYR A 145 14.36 19.81 -0.68
N GLY A 146 14.89 20.63 0.24
CA GLY A 146 16.02 20.27 1.08
C GLY A 146 15.71 19.06 1.97
N LEU A 147 14.47 18.98 2.48
CA LEU A 147 13.99 17.80 3.22
C LEU A 147 13.98 16.54 2.34
N LEU A 148 13.48 16.63 1.11
CA LEU A 148 13.49 15.50 0.17
C LEU A 148 14.91 15.01 -0.12
N ILE A 149 15.87 15.92 -0.28
CA ILE A 149 17.28 15.55 -0.45
C ILE A 149 17.82 14.86 0.80
N SER A 150 17.47 15.32 2.00
CA SER A 150 17.92 14.68 3.24
C SER A 150 17.37 13.25 3.40
N ILE A 151 16.11 13.03 3.04
CA ILE A 151 15.48 11.70 3.02
C ILE A 151 16.20 10.80 2.01
N LYS A 152 16.47 11.32 0.79
CA LYS A 152 17.23 10.59 -0.21
C LYS A 152 18.60 10.16 0.30
N ASN A 153 19.35 11.10 0.90
CA ASN A 153 20.68 10.82 1.44
C ASN A 153 20.63 9.77 2.57
N ALA A 154 19.60 9.80 3.42
CA ALA A 154 19.41 8.80 4.47
C ALA A 154 19.20 7.39 3.90
N LEU A 155 18.42 7.25 2.81
CA LEU A 155 18.26 5.98 2.11
C LEU A 155 19.54 5.56 1.36
N ASP A 156 20.28 6.50 0.76
CA ASP A 156 21.54 6.21 0.09
C ASP A 156 22.61 5.68 1.06
N LEU A 157 22.66 6.23 2.27
CA LEU A 157 23.58 5.76 3.34
C LEU A 157 23.27 4.32 3.80
N LYS A 158 22.03 3.87 3.62
CA LYS A 158 21.61 2.49 3.90
C LYS A 158 21.69 1.57 2.67
N HIS A 159 22.31 2.03 1.61
CA HIS A 159 22.47 1.29 0.35
C HIS A 159 21.16 0.87 -0.31
N VAL A 160 20.05 1.58 -0.03
CA VAL A 160 18.76 1.32 -0.67
C VAL A 160 18.84 1.65 -2.15
N PRO A 161 18.33 0.79 -3.06
CA PRO A 161 18.33 1.06 -4.50
C PRO A 161 17.74 2.43 -4.86
N ARG A 162 18.31 3.10 -5.88
CA ARG A 162 17.87 4.45 -6.30
C ARG A 162 16.72 4.45 -7.30
N PHE A 163 16.37 3.30 -7.81
CA PHE A 163 15.25 3.14 -8.73
C PHE A 163 13.97 2.79 -7.97
N GLU A 164 12.83 3.15 -8.54
CA GLU A 164 11.49 2.85 -8.03
C GLU A 164 11.20 3.33 -6.59
N ARG A 165 11.92 4.35 -6.13
CA ARG A 165 11.63 4.96 -4.83
C ARG A 165 10.32 5.71 -4.89
N LYS A 166 9.41 5.39 -4.00
CA LYS A 166 8.11 6.04 -3.84
C LYS A 166 8.16 6.98 -2.64
N LEU A 167 7.56 8.16 -2.81
CA LEU A 167 7.39 9.13 -1.74
C LEU A 167 5.91 9.44 -1.58
N ILE A 168 5.38 9.22 -0.40
CA ILE A 168 3.98 9.48 -0.10
C ILE A 168 3.92 10.67 0.83
N VAL A 169 3.20 11.71 0.40
CA VAL A 169 3.10 12.98 1.11
C VAL A 169 1.65 13.28 1.49
N PRO A 170 1.40 14.00 2.60
CA PRO A 170 0.07 14.49 2.94
C PRO A 170 -0.38 15.62 2.00
N ILE A 171 -1.68 15.81 1.85
CA ILE A 171 -2.29 16.86 1.01
C ILE A 171 -1.77 18.24 1.37
N ALA A 172 -1.52 18.52 2.66
CA ALA A 172 -1.00 19.83 3.10
C ALA A 172 0.39 20.15 2.53
N ILE A 173 1.19 19.14 2.27
CA ILE A 173 2.55 19.28 1.70
C ILE A 173 2.50 19.36 0.18
N GLU A 174 1.51 18.74 -0.46
CA GLU A 174 1.30 18.83 -1.90
C GLU A 174 1.26 20.28 -2.39
N GLY A 175 0.44 21.12 -1.74
CA GLY A 175 0.33 22.53 -2.10
C GLY A 175 1.66 23.28 -1.99
N GLN A 176 2.50 22.94 -1.01
CA GLN A 176 3.82 23.55 -0.85
C GLN A 176 4.82 23.07 -1.93
N LEU A 177 4.73 21.80 -2.34
CA LEU A 177 5.53 21.27 -3.45
C LEU A 177 5.17 21.95 -4.78
N LEU A 178 3.89 22.17 -5.02
CA LEU A 178 3.41 22.83 -6.25
C LEU A 178 3.80 24.33 -6.31
N MET A 179 4.08 24.97 -5.18
CA MET A 179 4.57 26.36 -5.12
C MET A 179 6.09 26.48 -5.31
N ASP A 180 6.85 25.41 -5.22
CA ASP A 180 8.30 25.44 -5.39
C ASP A 180 8.63 25.44 -6.90
N GLU A 181 9.21 26.56 -7.38
CA GLU A 181 9.59 26.74 -8.78
C GLU A 181 10.52 25.64 -9.33
N ARG A 182 11.31 25.03 -8.46
CA ARG A 182 12.21 23.91 -8.82
C ARG A 182 11.44 22.66 -9.23
N PHE A 183 10.20 22.56 -8.76
CA PHE A 183 9.33 21.43 -9.02
C PHE A 183 8.47 21.62 -10.27
N VAL A 184 7.96 22.84 -10.46
CA VAL A 184 7.03 23.20 -11.55
C VAL A 184 7.74 23.35 -12.89
N ASN A 185 8.97 23.86 -12.90
CA ASN A 185 9.73 24.15 -14.14
C ASN A 185 10.35 22.90 -14.82
N GLY A 186 9.99 21.70 -14.41
CA GLY A 186 10.71 20.47 -14.78
C GLY A 186 10.27 19.73 -16.04
N SER A 187 9.13 19.97 -16.67
CA SER A 187 8.78 19.46 -18.02
C SER A 187 7.28 19.34 -18.31
N ALA A 188 6.91 19.41 -19.61
CA ALA A 188 5.56 19.12 -20.14
C ALA A 188 5.01 17.70 -19.81
N ALA A 189 5.87 16.81 -19.31
CA ALA A 189 5.46 15.49 -18.80
C ALA A 189 4.79 15.55 -17.42
N ALA A 190 4.90 16.67 -16.71
CA ALA A 190 4.28 16.85 -15.40
C ALA A 190 2.76 17.01 -15.51
N GLU A 191 2.25 17.66 -16.57
CA GLU A 191 0.81 17.90 -16.76
C GLU A 191 0.01 16.62 -16.98
N ALA A 192 0.56 15.63 -17.68
CA ALA A 192 -0.11 14.35 -17.93
C ALA A 192 -0.17 13.48 -16.65
N ARG A 193 0.79 13.60 -15.75
CA ARG A 193 0.85 12.83 -14.50
C ARG A 193 0.02 13.43 -13.38
N LEU A 194 -0.24 14.73 -13.40
CA LEU A 194 -1.18 15.40 -12.48
C LEU A 194 -2.60 14.83 -12.60
N ALA A 195 -2.98 14.37 -13.80
CA ALA A 195 -4.28 13.74 -14.03
C ALA A 195 -4.41 12.34 -13.40
N GLU A 196 -3.32 11.67 -13.09
CA GLU A 196 -3.29 10.31 -12.52
C GLU A 196 -3.03 10.28 -11.00
N GLY A 197 -2.94 11.44 -10.35
CA GLY A 197 -2.64 11.53 -8.91
C GLY A 197 -1.16 11.38 -8.55
N ALA A 198 -0.27 11.25 -9.54
CA ALA A 198 1.17 11.27 -9.36
C ALA A 198 1.68 12.70 -9.61
N ILE A 199 2.13 13.39 -8.58
CA ILE A 199 2.59 14.80 -8.66
C ILE A 199 3.85 14.96 -9.52
N GLY A 200 4.49 13.88 -9.89
CA GLY A 200 5.70 13.91 -10.69
C GLY A 200 6.87 13.24 -9.97
N ARG A 201 8.06 13.47 -10.50
CA ARG A 201 9.30 12.90 -9.96
C ARG A 201 10.22 14.01 -9.49
N ALA A 202 10.62 13.97 -8.22
CA ALA A 202 11.57 14.90 -7.65
C ALA A 202 12.58 14.20 -6.76
N ALA A 203 13.82 14.69 -6.74
CA ALA A 203 14.93 14.15 -5.95
C ALA A 203 15.14 12.63 -6.11
N GLY A 204 14.66 12.03 -7.20
CA GLY A 204 14.75 10.59 -7.46
C GLY A 204 13.58 9.77 -6.90
N PHE A 205 12.53 10.42 -6.39
CA PHE A 205 11.29 9.79 -5.92
C PHE A 205 10.14 10.01 -6.89
N ASP A 206 9.30 9.01 -7.06
CA ASP A 206 7.95 9.18 -7.60
C ASP A 206 7.02 9.59 -6.46
N ILE A 207 6.36 10.74 -6.58
CA ILE A 207 5.58 11.34 -5.50
C ILE A 207 4.11 11.00 -5.64
N TYR A 208 3.51 10.55 -4.55
CA TYR A 208 2.10 10.23 -4.41
C TYR A 208 1.51 11.02 -3.25
N VAL A 209 0.23 11.35 -3.35
CA VAL A 209 -0.50 12.06 -2.29
C VAL A 209 -1.48 11.12 -1.63
N SER A 210 -1.51 11.13 -0.32
CA SER A 210 -2.50 10.39 0.46
C SER A 210 -3.22 11.29 1.44
N ALA A 211 -4.54 11.14 1.50
CA ALA A 211 -5.39 11.81 2.48
C ALA A 211 -5.27 11.21 3.90
N ASP A 212 -4.76 9.98 4.01
CA ASP A 212 -4.60 9.29 5.29
C ASP A 212 -3.36 9.76 6.08
N LEU A 213 -2.49 10.51 5.42
CA LEU A 213 -1.33 11.13 6.05
C LEU A 213 -1.67 12.57 6.50
N THR A 214 -1.30 12.89 7.75
CA THR A 214 -1.51 14.25 8.30
C THR A 214 -0.17 15.01 8.38
N ASN A 215 0.78 14.48 9.13
CA ASN A 215 2.04 15.15 9.42
C ASN A 215 3.25 14.23 9.14
N GLU A 216 3.08 13.23 8.30
CA GLU A 216 4.12 12.26 8.01
C GLU A 216 4.41 12.22 6.52
N ILE A 217 5.68 12.12 6.18
CA ILE A 217 6.16 11.81 4.83
C ILE A 217 6.75 10.41 4.89
N ILE A 218 6.32 9.54 4.00
CA ILE A 218 6.81 8.16 3.92
C ILE A 218 7.57 7.99 2.62
N ALA A 219 8.84 7.58 2.72
CA ALA A 219 9.63 7.16 1.57
C ALA A 219 9.87 5.66 1.65
N MET A 220 9.60 4.94 0.57
CA MET A 220 9.77 3.49 0.52
C MET A 220 10.13 2.99 -0.87
N ILE A 221 10.65 1.77 -0.94
CA ILE A 221 10.72 0.99 -2.18
C ILE A 221 9.62 -0.08 -2.14
N PRO A 222 9.02 -0.46 -3.30
CA PRO A 222 7.95 -1.46 -3.35
C PRO A 222 8.32 -2.77 -2.67
N ASP A 223 9.52 -3.28 -2.92
CA ASP A 223 9.99 -4.56 -2.38
C ASP A 223 10.23 -4.56 -0.86
N ALA A 224 10.25 -3.38 -0.22
CA ALA A 224 10.40 -3.30 1.23
C ALA A 224 9.12 -3.66 1.98
N VAL A 225 7.96 -3.52 1.33
CA VAL A 225 6.65 -3.76 1.94
C VAL A 225 5.85 -4.71 1.06
N THR A 226 5.49 -5.85 1.60
CA THR A 226 4.66 -6.83 0.91
C THR A 226 3.23 -6.74 1.41
N PHE A 227 2.31 -6.66 0.47
CA PHE A 227 0.87 -6.67 0.73
C PHE A 227 0.21 -7.76 -0.09
N ALA A 228 -0.62 -8.55 0.57
CA ALA A 228 -1.41 -9.59 -0.06
C ALA A 228 -2.88 -9.39 0.28
N ASN A 229 -3.73 -9.38 -0.73
CA ASN A 229 -5.15 -9.14 -0.60
C ASN A 229 -5.95 -10.17 -1.38
N GLN A 230 -6.98 -10.71 -0.74
CA GLN A 230 -7.90 -11.63 -1.37
C GLN A 230 -9.33 -11.37 -0.91
N ILE A 231 -10.24 -11.19 -1.87
CA ILE A 231 -11.67 -11.23 -1.58
C ILE A 231 -12.06 -12.68 -1.42
N ALA A 232 -12.22 -13.12 -0.18
CA ALA A 232 -12.45 -14.52 0.12
C ALA A 232 -13.85 -14.97 -0.30
N ARG A 233 -14.87 -14.14 -0.11
CA ARG A 233 -16.25 -14.54 -0.40
C ARG A 233 -17.20 -13.36 -0.51
N THR A 234 -18.10 -13.43 -1.51
CA THR A 234 -19.26 -12.55 -1.62
C THR A 234 -20.49 -13.42 -1.81
N ASP A 235 -21.45 -13.32 -0.90
CA ASP A 235 -22.71 -14.08 -0.93
C ASP A 235 -23.90 -13.12 -0.98
N ALA A 236 -24.84 -13.41 -1.87
CA ALA A 236 -26.18 -12.84 -1.83
C ALA A 236 -27.09 -13.75 -0.99
N TYR A 237 -27.92 -13.15 -0.17
CA TYR A 237 -28.88 -13.90 0.64
C TYR A 237 -30.18 -13.14 0.78
N ARG A 238 -31.28 -13.89 1.01
CA ARG A 238 -32.57 -13.33 1.30
C ARG A 238 -32.99 -13.70 2.72
N PRO A 239 -33.13 -12.73 3.63
CA PRO A 239 -33.56 -12.99 4.99
C PRO A 239 -34.95 -13.62 5.05
N GLU A 240 -35.20 -14.57 5.99
CA GLU A 240 -36.47 -15.19 6.16
C GLU A 240 -37.57 -14.25 6.71
N LYS A 241 -37.16 -13.21 7.45
CA LYS A 241 -38.04 -12.25 8.11
C LYS A 241 -38.12 -10.94 7.37
N GLY A 242 -38.69 -10.92 6.17
CA GLY A 242 -38.93 -9.69 5.42
C GLY A 242 -38.61 -9.78 3.94
N PHE A 243 -38.97 -8.73 3.20
CA PHE A 243 -38.78 -8.63 1.76
C PHE A 243 -37.54 -7.73 1.51
N TYR A 244 -36.37 -8.32 1.62
CA TYR A 244 -35.07 -7.66 1.47
C TYR A 244 -34.13 -8.55 0.68
N ASP A 245 -33.32 -7.96 -0.16
CA ASP A 245 -32.14 -8.59 -0.75
C ASP A 245 -30.89 -8.16 0.01
N GLY A 246 -30.13 -9.14 0.51
CA GLY A 246 -28.93 -8.91 1.29
C GLY A 246 -27.67 -9.32 0.53
N VAL A 247 -26.60 -8.54 0.71
CA VAL A 247 -25.27 -8.88 0.24
C VAL A 247 -24.29 -8.79 1.39
N LYS A 248 -23.49 -9.83 1.55
CA LYS A 248 -22.38 -9.87 2.51
C LYS A 248 -21.11 -10.27 1.79
N GLY A 249 -20.01 -9.67 2.18
CA GLY A 249 -18.71 -10.02 1.65
C GLY A 249 -17.63 -9.94 2.72
N LEU A 250 -16.61 -10.76 2.56
CA LEU A 250 -15.44 -10.85 3.43
C LEU A 250 -14.21 -10.56 2.59
N ASN A 251 -13.38 -9.65 3.06
CA ASN A 251 -12.06 -9.37 2.51
C ASN A 251 -10.99 -9.75 3.54
N LEU A 252 -9.99 -10.51 3.10
CA LEU A 252 -8.86 -10.92 3.92
C LEU A 252 -7.60 -10.34 3.33
N CYS A 253 -6.76 -9.75 4.16
CA CYS A 253 -5.48 -9.21 3.74
C CYS A 253 -4.40 -9.39 4.80
N GLY A 254 -3.15 -9.31 4.35
CA GLY A 254 -1.98 -9.30 5.19
C GLY A 254 -0.95 -8.33 4.65
N CYS A 255 -0.22 -7.70 5.54
CA CYS A 255 0.85 -6.78 5.18
C CYS A 255 2.06 -6.97 6.08
N LYS A 256 3.25 -6.95 5.49
CA LYS A 256 4.50 -7.08 6.24
C LYS A 256 5.59 -6.19 5.65
N VAL A 257 6.34 -5.52 6.51
CA VAL A 257 7.60 -4.89 6.12
C VAL A 257 8.68 -5.95 6.11
N VAL A 258 9.19 -6.27 4.92
CA VAL A 258 10.22 -7.29 4.68
C VAL A 258 11.61 -6.69 4.87
N GLN A 259 11.81 -5.48 4.35
CA GLN A 259 13.09 -4.76 4.45
C GLN A 259 12.90 -3.43 5.19
N PRO A 260 13.10 -3.40 6.51
CA PRO A 260 12.90 -2.18 7.30
C PRO A 260 13.73 -0.99 6.83
N ASP A 261 14.95 -1.22 6.36
CA ASP A 261 15.85 -0.16 5.89
C ASP A 261 15.37 0.51 4.59
N GLY A 262 14.52 -0.17 3.82
CA GLY A 262 13.86 0.38 2.64
C GLY A 262 12.68 1.29 2.95
N VAL A 263 12.32 1.49 4.21
CA VAL A 263 11.20 2.34 4.65
C VAL A 263 11.70 3.42 5.59
N TYR A 264 11.43 4.67 5.21
CA TYR A 264 11.78 5.88 5.95
C TYR A 264 10.52 6.70 6.25
N ILE A 265 10.33 7.09 7.51
CA ILE A 265 9.23 7.95 7.93
C ILE A 265 9.80 9.25 8.50
N HIS A 266 9.34 10.38 7.97
CA HIS A 266 9.61 11.69 8.53
C HIS A 266 8.33 12.26 9.12
N THR A 267 8.31 12.46 10.44
CA THR A 267 7.21 13.13 11.13
C THR A 267 7.49 14.61 11.22
N ILE A 268 6.65 15.43 10.60
CA ILE A 268 6.79 16.88 10.60
C ILE A 268 6.31 17.41 11.96
N THR A 269 7.21 18.09 12.63
CA THR A 269 6.90 18.83 13.86
C THR A 269 6.71 20.31 13.53
N ALA A 270 5.78 20.95 14.23
CA ALA A 270 5.50 22.37 14.08
C ALA A 270 6.72 23.23 14.47
#